data_ad7ed41bcb45585e93c40abb403661ec
#
_entry.id   ad7ed41bcb45585e93c40abb403661ec
#
_cell.length_a   1.000
_cell.length_b   1.000
_cell.length_c   1.000
_cell.angle_alpha   90.00
_cell.angle_beta   90.00
_cell.angle_gamma   90.00
#
_symmetry.space_group_name_H-M   'P 1'
#
loop_
_entity.id
_entity.type
_entity.pdbx_description
1 polymer ?
#
loop_
_entity_poly.entity_id
_entity_poly.type
_entity_poly.pdbx_seq_one_letter_code
_entity_poly.pdbx_strand_id
1 'polypeptide(L)'
;MDLKTAARTRFEAVRPAVIALSHRIHAHPELGFEEEQASTWLAEMLTDAGFTVDKGICDLPTAFVARAGSGPLHLAICAEYDCLPGIGHACGHNLIAAMAVGAGIATAQVADELGVTIRIIGTPAEELGGGGKIILLERGAFAGAHAAMMVHPSPTDSVTPLMLANAHFSVRYTGKEAHASAYPELGINAADALTIAQVAIGLLRQHIHPTDRVHGIVTKGGEAPNIIPAQTTARYIVRAKTLDDLDEIRTKVLRCFEAGALATGAQLGIFGSRSPYAQVRHDPAMAALYRRNAEALGRVFPDLGEAQQRSGGSTDMGNVSLALPSIHPMIGINSLPAVNHQPEFTAHCITAAADQAIVDGALAMAWTAIDIATDTKLHQRLLSAAHG
;
A
#
# COMPACT_ATOMS: atom_id res chain seq x y z
N MET A 1 31.02 -7.02 -19.51
CA MET A 1 30.62 -5.82 -18.73
C MET A 1 30.01 -6.36 -17.43
N ASP A 2 30.26 -5.75 -16.27
CA ASP A 2 29.61 -6.14 -15.04
C ASP A 2 28.09 -5.97 -15.18
N LEU A 3 27.31 -6.93 -14.65
CA LEU A 3 25.85 -6.97 -14.81
C LEU A 3 25.13 -5.71 -14.27
N LYS A 4 25.59 -5.19 -13.12
CA LYS A 4 25.07 -3.95 -12.55
C LYS A 4 25.36 -2.73 -13.44
N THR A 5 26.54 -2.71 -14.07
CA THR A 5 26.91 -1.68 -15.04
C THR A 5 26.05 -1.78 -16.30
N ALA A 6 25.78 -2.98 -16.81
CA ALA A 6 24.91 -3.18 -17.96
C ALA A 6 23.46 -2.71 -17.66
N ALA A 7 22.91 -3.10 -16.51
CA ALA A 7 21.59 -2.66 -16.06
C ALA A 7 21.53 -1.13 -15.89
N ARG A 8 22.55 -0.51 -15.28
CA ARG A 8 22.65 0.95 -15.17
C ARG A 8 22.67 1.63 -16.54
N THR A 9 23.50 1.15 -17.46
CA THR A 9 23.59 1.71 -18.83
C THR A 9 22.24 1.67 -19.53
N ARG A 10 21.50 0.55 -19.38
CA ARG A 10 20.15 0.41 -19.94
C ARG A 10 19.16 1.38 -19.30
N PHE A 11 19.21 1.54 -17.98
CA PHE A 11 18.37 2.50 -17.27
C PHE A 11 18.64 3.95 -17.71
N GLU A 12 19.92 4.36 -17.80
CA GLU A 12 20.28 5.73 -18.19
C GLU A 12 19.77 6.07 -19.60
N ALA A 13 19.70 5.10 -20.51
CA ALA A 13 19.15 5.29 -21.85
C ALA A 13 17.64 5.59 -21.84
N VAL A 14 16.89 5.11 -20.83
CA VAL A 14 15.43 5.33 -20.69
C VAL A 14 15.08 6.31 -19.59
N ARG A 15 16.03 6.77 -18.78
CA ARG A 15 15.84 7.66 -17.64
C ARG A 15 14.95 8.87 -17.95
N PRO A 16 15.17 9.65 -19.05
CA PRO A 16 14.30 10.80 -19.32
C PRO A 16 12.85 10.40 -19.54
N ALA A 17 12.59 9.28 -20.22
CA ALA A 17 11.26 8.79 -20.48
C ALA A 17 10.57 8.28 -19.20
N VAL A 18 11.31 7.61 -18.30
CA VAL A 18 10.80 7.13 -17.01
C VAL A 18 10.43 8.30 -16.08
N ILE A 19 11.25 9.36 -16.02
CA ILE A 19 10.92 10.57 -15.26
C ILE A 19 9.70 11.27 -15.87
N ALA A 20 9.65 11.42 -17.21
CA ALA A 20 8.50 12.01 -17.88
C ALA A 20 7.21 11.22 -17.64
N LEU A 21 7.27 9.89 -17.54
CA LEU A 21 6.14 9.03 -17.19
C LEU A 21 5.62 9.36 -15.79
N SER A 22 6.51 9.48 -14.79
CA SER A 22 6.14 9.89 -13.42
C SER A 22 5.42 11.23 -13.40
N HIS A 23 5.99 12.24 -14.07
CA HIS A 23 5.39 13.58 -14.15
C HIS A 23 4.04 13.57 -14.89
N ARG A 24 3.91 12.72 -15.91
CA ARG A 24 2.65 12.54 -16.65
C ARG A 24 1.56 11.92 -15.78
N ILE A 25 1.88 10.88 -15.00
CA ILE A 25 0.94 10.25 -14.05
C ILE A 25 0.54 11.29 -12.98
N HIS A 26 1.51 12.00 -12.42
CA HIS A 26 1.25 13.05 -11.43
C HIS A 26 0.30 14.12 -11.93
N ALA A 27 0.43 14.53 -13.20
CA ALA A 27 -0.42 15.55 -13.83
C ALA A 27 -1.85 15.08 -14.16
N HIS A 28 -2.08 13.74 -14.13
CA HIS A 28 -3.37 13.12 -14.46
C HIS A 28 -3.75 12.14 -13.34
N PRO A 29 -4.09 12.65 -12.14
CA PRO A 29 -4.38 11.79 -10.99
C PRO A 29 -5.69 11.04 -11.19
N GLU A 30 -5.64 9.71 -11.00
CA GLU A 30 -6.78 8.79 -11.13
C GLU A 30 -6.96 8.04 -9.81
N LEU A 31 -8.22 7.83 -9.40
CA LEU A 31 -8.56 7.12 -8.17
C LEU A 31 -8.42 5.60 -8.34
N GLY A 32 -8.33 4.92 -7.21
CA GLY A 32 -8.21 3.46 -7.20
C GLY A 32 -9.33 2.76 -7.98
N PHE A 33 -8.96 1.78 -8.80
CA PHE A 33 -9.75 1.06 -9.81
C PHE A 33 -10.20 1.89 -11.03
N GLU A 34 -9.81 3.17 -11.12
CA GLU A 34 -10.13 4.08 -12.24
C GLU A 34 -8.85 4.56 -12.95
N GLU A 35 -7.69 3.93 -12.70
CA GLU A 35 -6.35 4.33 -13.18
C GLU A 35 -6.12 3.90 -14.64
N GLU A 36 -7.02 4.24 -15.54
CA GLU A 36 -7.01 3.77 -16.93
C GLU A 36 -5.83 4.32 -17.73
N GLN A 37 -5.52 5.61 -17.57
CA GLN A 37 -4.43 6.27 -18.28
C GLN A 37 -3.08 5.81 -17.73
N ALA A 38 -2.90 5.86 -16.41
CA ALA A 38 -1.65 5.46 -15.76
C ALA A 38 -1.29 4.02 -16.13
N SER A 39 -2.22 3.07 -15.98
CA SER A 39 -1.99 1.67 -16.33
C SER A 39 -1.66 1.47 -17.82
N THR A 40 -2.29 2.26 -18.71
CA THR A 40 -2.02 2.21 -20.16
C THR A 40 -0.61 2.69 -20.47
N TRP A 41 -0.21 3.85 -19.96
CA TRP A 41 1.13 4.41 -20.20
C TRP A 41 2.25 3.51 -19.67
N LEU A 42 2.04 2.88 -18.51
CA LEU A 42 2.98 1.90 -17.95
C LEU A 42 3.11 0.67 -18.85
N ALA A 43 1.97 0.12 -19.30
CA ALA A 43 1.92 -1.05 -20.19
C ALA A 43 2.57 -0.76 -21.55
N GLU A 44 2.32 0.41 -22.14
CA GLU A 44 2.93 0.87 -23.39
C GLU A 44 4.45 0.96 -23.25
N MET A 45 4.98 1.65 -22.22
CA MET A 45 6.42 1.79 -22.00
C MET A 45 7.11 0.43 -21.81
N LEU A 46 6.48 -0.51 -21.11
CA LEU A 46 7.02 -1.86 -20.92
C LEU A 46 6.98 -2.66 -22.23
N THR A 47 5.92 -2.53 -23.02
CA THR A 47 5.81 -3.16 -24.36
C THR A 47 6.92 -2.65 -25.30
N ASP A 48 7.13 -1.33 -25.34
CA ASP A 48 8.18 -0.69 -26.13
C ASP A 48 9.59 -1.11 -25.69
N ALA A 49 9.73 -1.47 -24.40
CA ALA A 49 10.95 -2.01 -23.83
C ALA A 49 11.15 -3.53 -24.07
N GLY A 50 10.20 -4.20 -24.74
CA GLY A 50 10.28 -5.61 -25.12
C GLY A 50 9.65 -6.59 -24.12
N PHE A 51 8.83 -6.12 -23.17
CA PHE A 51 8.07 -6.98 -22.29
C PHE A 51 6.82 -7.55 -23.00
N THR A 52 6.46 -8.78 -22.66
CA THR A 52 5.11 -9.31 -22.94
C THR A 52 4.17 -8.80 -21.84
N VAL A 53 3.12 -8.07 -22.25
CA VAL A 53 2.20 -7.41 -21.31
C VAL A 53 0.79 -7.95 -21.45
N ASP A 54 0.22 -8.42 -20.32
CA ASP A 54 -1.17 -8.82 -20.20
C ASP A 54 -1.90 -7.77 -19.35
N LYS A 55 -2.89 -7.05 -19.92
CA LYS A 55 -3.75 -6.07 -19.23
C LYS A 55 -5.09 -6.67 -18.84
N GLY A 56 -5.76 -6.05 -17.86
CA GLY A 56 -7.08 -6.47 -17.41
C GLY A 56 -7.05 -7.81 -16.68
N ILE A 57 -5.94 -8.15 -16.06
CA ILE A 57 -5.79 -9.41 -15.33
C ILE A 57 -6.67 -9.47 -14.09
N CYS A 58 -7.06 -10.67 -13.69
CA CYS A 58 -7.80 -10.89 -12.44
C CYS A 58 -9.11 -10.08 -12.37
N ASP A 59 -9.80 -9.86 -13.49
CA ASP A 59 -11.01 -9.03 -13.60
C ASP A 59 -10.84 -7.61 -13.04
N LEU A 60 -9.61 -7.08 -13.08
CA LEU A 60 -9.28 -5.70 -12.76
C LEU A 60 -8.79 -5.00 -14.03
N PRO A 61 -9.61 -4.15 -14.67
CA PRO A 61 -9.29 -3.55 -15.98
C PRO A 61 -7.99 -2.74 -15.98
N THR A 62 -7.64 -2.13 -14.85
CA THR A 62 -6.45 -1.30 -14.68
C THR A 62 -5.22 -2.07 -14.20
N ALA A 63 -5.36 -3.36 -13.83
CA ALA A 63 -4.24 -4.21 -13.47
C ALA A 63 -3.55 -4.82 -14.70
N PHE A 64 -2.25 -5.09 -14.60
CA PHE A 64 -1.49 -5.76 -15.65
C PHE A 64 -0.33 -6.58 -15.08
N VAL A 65 0.18 -7.53 -15.88
CA VAL A 65 1.47 -8.19 -15.66
C VAL A 65 2.32 -8.06 -16.92
N ALA A 66 3.52 -7.53 -16.77
CA ALA A 66 4.54 -7.48 -17.82
C ALA A 66 5.69 -8.42 -17.47
N ARG A 67 6.20 -9.19 -18.45
CA ARG A 67 7.24 -10.20 -18.25
C ARG A 67 8.37 -10.03 -19.24
N ALA A 68 9.62 -10.20 -18.75
CA ALA A 68 10.82 -10.27 -19.58
C ALA A 68 11.80 -11.29 -18.99
N GLY A 69 12.65 -11.91 -19.84
CA GLY A 69 13.51 -13.02 -19.50
C GLY A 69 12.78 -14.36 -19.46
N SER A 70 13.55 -15.45 -19.38
CA SER A 70 13.04 -16.83 -19.50
C SER A 70 13.54 -17.78 -18.39
N GLY A 71 14.21 -17.24 -17.38
CA GLY A 71 14.79 -18.03 -16.29
C GLY A 71 13.76 -18.56 -15.28
N PRO A 72 14.12 -19.62 -14.53
CA PRO A 72 13.23 -20.26 -13.55
C PRO A 72 12.97 -19.41 -12.31
N LEU A 73 13.86 -18.48 -11.96
CA LEU A 73 13.64 -17.60 -10.80
C LEU A 73 12.80 -16.39 -11.22
N HIS A 74 11.55 -16.34 -10.75
CA HIS A 74 10.62 -15.27 -11.07
C HIS A 74 10.64 -14.21 -9.95
N LEU A 75 11.03 -12.98 -10.28
CA LEU A 75 11.06 -11.85 -9.37
C LEU A 75 9.99 -10.84 -9.77
N ALA A 76 9.08 -10.52 -8.85
CA ALA A 76 8.03 -9.55 -9.05
C ALA A 76 8.44 -8.17 -8.53
N ILE A 77 8.12 -7.12 -9.29
CA ILE A 77 8.18 -5.72 -8.84
C ILE A 77 6.77 -5.16 -8.94
N CYS A 78 6.22 -4.68 -7.82
CA CYS A 78 4.89 -4.09 -7.78
C CYS A 78 4.95 -2.61 -8.19
N ALA A 79 4.01 -2.20 -9.02
CA ALA A 79 3.82 -0.82 -9.45
C ALA A 79 2.45 -0.34 -8.99
N GLU A 80 2.41 0.67 -8.11
CA GLU A 80 1.22 1.40 -7.70
C GLU A 80 1.11 2.70 -8.51
N TYR A 81 -0.10 3.17 -8.79
CA TYR A 81 -0.34 4.37 -9.62
C TYR A 81 -1.64 5.10 -9.32
N ASP A 82 -2.41 4.68 -8.31
CA ASP A 82 -3.60 5.37 -7.83
C ASP A 82 -3.24 6.64 -7.02
N CYS A 83 -4.20 7.54 -6.85
CA CYS A 83 -4.04 8.78 -6.10
C CYS A 83 -5.08 8.93 -4.99
N LEU A 84 -4.88 9.95 -4.14
CA LEU A 84 -5.80 10.32 -3.07
C LEU A 84 -6.85 11.33 -3.54
N PRO A 85 -8.12 11.19 -3.12
CA PRO A 85 -9.19 12.12 -3.50
C PRO A 85 -8.88 13.57 -3.09
N GLY A 86 -8.97 14.49 -4.05
CA GLY A 86 -8.85 15.92 -3.82
C GLY A 86 -7.44 16.47 -3.59
N ILE A 87 -6.45 15.60 -3.36
CA ILE A 87 -5.04 15.99 -3.11
C ILE A 87 -4.03 15.32 -4.06
N GLY A 88 -4.50 14.51 -5.02
CA GLY A 88 -3.67 13.90 -6.06
C GLY A 88 -2.65 12.90 -5.50
N HIS A 89 -1.46 12.85 -6.09
CA HIS A 89 -0.41 11.89 -5.72
C HIS A 89 0.30 12.26 -4.41
N ALA A 90 -0.47 12.51 -3.34
CA ALA A 90 0.08 12.84 -2.01
C ALA A 90 0.71 11.64 -1.27
N CYS A 91 0.69 10.45 -1.87
CA CYS A 91 1.45 9.28 -1.43
C CYS A 91 2.65 8.97 -2.35
N GLY A 92 2.71 9.63 -3.53
CA GLY A 92 3.83 9.50 -4.46
C GLY A 92 3.79 8.24 -5.32
N HIS A 93 2.61 7.66 -5.58
CA HIS A 93 2.48 6.46 -6.41
C HIS A 93 2.97 6.67 -7.85
N ASN A 94 2.98 7.91 -8.35
CA ASN A 94 3.64 8.25 -9.62
C ASN A 94 5.14 7.89 -9.64
N LEU A 95 5.83 8.03 -8.49
CA LEU A 95 7.22 7.63 -8.36
C LEU A 95 7.36 6.10 -8.28
N ILE A 96 6.45 5.43 -7.54
CA ILE A 96 6.44 3.95 -7.43
C ILE A 96 6.30 3.33 -8.81
N ALA A 97 5.32 3.82 -9.59
CA ALA A 97 5.12 3.38 -10.97
C ALA A 97 6.39 3.51 -11.82
N ALA A 98 7.01 4.68 -11.79
CA ALA A 98 8.23 4.96 -12.54
C ALA A 98 9.43 4.12 -12.09
N MET A 99 9.62 3.98 -10.76
CA MET A 99 10.69 3.15 -10.20
C MET A 99 10.53 1.68 -10.59
N ALA A 100 9.31 1.15 -10.56
CA ALA A 100 9.03 -0.23 -10.93
C ALA A 100 9.31 -0.50 -12.41
N VAL A 101 8.85 0.37 -13.30
CA VAL A 101 9.12 0.29 -14.75
C VAL A 101 10.62 0.41 -15.03
N GLY A 102 11.27 1.41 -14.43
CA GLY A 102 12.71 1.62 -14.59
C GLY A 102 13.55 0.43 -14.13
N ALA A 103 13.22 -0.13 -12.96
CA ALA A 103 13.87 -1.33 -12.43
C ALA A 103 13.66 -2.55 -13.33
N GLY A 104 12.43 -2.74 -13.83
CA GLY A 104 12.09 -3.80 -14.76
C GLY A 104 12.92 -3.72 -16.04
N ILE A 105 12.96 -2.56 -16.70
CA ILE A 105 13.72 -2.34 -17.94
C ILE A 105 15.22 -2.55 -17.73
N ALA A 106 15.76 -2.07 -16.60
CA ALA A 106 17.17 -2.25 -16.26
C ALA A 106 17.50 -3.73 -16.03
N THR A 107 16.66 -4.47 -15.29
CA THR A 107 16.88 -5.89 -15.00
C THR A 107 16.70 -6.76 -16.24
N ALA A 108 15.72 -6.44 -17.11
CA ALA A 108 15.47 -7.19 -18.33
C ALA A 108 16.69 -7.26 -19.26
N GLN A 109 17.58 -6.25 -19.24
CA GLN A 109 18.83 -6.22 -20.02
C GLN A 109 19.74 -7.40 -19.73
N VAL A 110 19.68 -7.95 -18.52
CA VAL A 110 20.57 -9.02 -18.04
C VAL A 110 19.79 -10.25 -17.56
N ALA A 111 18.49 -10.28 -17.77
CA ALA A 111 17.61 -11.31 -17.21
C ALA A 111 17.95 -12.72 -17.69
N ASP A 112 18.18 -12.92 -18.96
CA ASP A 112 18.52 -14.24 -19.53
C ASP A 112 19.90 -14.74 -19.08
N GLU A 113 20.89 -13.84 -18.97
CA GLU A 113 22.23 -14.18 -18.44
C GLU A 113 22.15 -14.58 -16.95
N LEU A 114 21.22 -13.97 -16.20
CA LEU A 114 20.98 -14.28 -14.79
C LEU A 114 20.11 -15.53 -14.55
N GLY A 115 19.45 -16.04 -15.58
CA GLY A 115 18.46 -17.10 -15.43
C GLY A 115 17.24 -16.65 -14.64
N VAL A 116 16.78 -15.41 -14.82
CA VAL A 116 15.58 -14.86 -14.14
C VAL A 116 14.48 -14.50 -15.13
N THR A 117 13.25 -14.54 -14.64
CA THR A 117 12.10 -13.89 -15.27
C THR A 117 11.70 -12.71 -14.36
N ILE A 118 11.83 -11.48 -14.91
CA ILE A 118 11.35 -10.29 -14.20
C ILE A 118 9.87 -10.05 -14.55
N ARG A 119 9.07 -9.76 -13.52
CA ARG A 119 7.63 -9.51 -13.66
C ARG A 119 7.31 -8.14 -13.04
N ILE A 120 6.75 -7.24 -13.84
CA ILE A 120 6.19 -5.99 -13.33
C ILE A 120 4.69 -6.20 -13.18
N ILE A 121 4.20 -6.10 -11.94
CA ILE A 121 2.77 -6.26 -11.65
C ILE A 121 2.20 -4.87 -11.35
N GLY A 122 1.34 -4.41 -12.25
CA GLY A 122 0.56 -3.20 -12.06
C GLY A 122 -0.56 -3.47 -11.06
N THR A 123 -0.47 -2.81 -9.91
CA THR A 123 -1.33 -3.06 -8.75
C THR A 123 -2.18 -1.84 -8.45
N PRO A 124 -3.43 -1.78 -8.96
CA PRO A 124 -4.35 -0.66 -8.73
C PRO A 124 -4.83 -0.60 -7.28
N ALA A 125 -5.36 0.56 -6.88
CA ALA A 125 -6.18 0.78 -5.69
C ALA A 125 -5.53 0.32 -4.37
N GLU A 126 -4.34 0.81 -4.06
CA GLU A 126 -3.73 0.63 -2.74
C GLU A 126 -4.44 1.48 -1.68
N GLU A 127 -4.78 2.73 -2.06
CA GLU A 127 -5.35 3.73 -1.16
C GLU A 127 -6.78 3.41 -0.69
N LEU A 128 -7.16 3.99 0.42
CA LEU A 128 -8.51 3.95 0.98
C LEU A 128 -9.07 2.55 1.27
N GLY A 129 -8.21 1.54 1.37
CA GLY A 129 -8.63 0.16 1.61
C GLY A 129 -9.16 -0.55 0.37
N GLY A 130 -8.75 -0.11 -0.83
CA GLY A 130 -9.08 -0.75 -2.10
C GLY A 130 -8.56 -2.19 -2.19
N GLY A 131 -7.31 -2.40 -1.74
CA GLY A 131 -6.72 -3.74 -1.60
C GLY A 131 -6.49 -4.44 -2.93
N GLY A 132 -6.05 -3.71 -3.95
CA GLY A 132 -5.79 -4.27 -5.27
C GLY A 132 -4.82 -5.44 -5.25
N LYS A 133 -3.73 -5.37 -4.46
CA LYS A 133 -2.78 -6.48 -4.31
C LYS A 133 -3.40 -7.70 -3.63
N ILE A 134 -4.34 -7.50 -2.70
CA ILE A 134 -5.07 -8.62 -2.07
C ILE A 134 -5.91 -9.35 -3.12
N ILE A 135 -6.66 -8.62 -3.94
CA ILE A 135 -7.46 -9.20 -5.03
C ILE A 135 -6.56 -9.92 -6.04
N LEU A 136 -5.44 -9.31 -6.43
CA LEU A 136 -4.47 -9.90 -7.34
C LEU A 136 -3.82 -11.16 -6.75
N LEU A 137 -3.52 -11.18 -5.46
CA LEU A 137 -2.98 -12.33 -4.75
C LEU A 137 -4.00 -13.48 -4.72
N GLU A 138 -5.24 -13.21 -4.31
CA GLU A 138 -6.35 -14.17 -4.26
C GLU A 138 -6.67 -14.78 -5.62
N ARG A 139 -6.51 -14.00 -6.70
CA ARG A 139 -6.81 -14.42 -8.09
C ARG A 139 -5.59 -14.91 -8.87
N GLY A 140 -4.44 -15.09 -8.19
CA GLY A 140 -3.29 -15.77 -8.73
C GLY A 140 -2.32 -14.93 -9.57
N ALA A 141 -2.39 -13.59 -9.57
CA ALA A 141 -1.43 -12.76 -10.29
C ALA A 141 0.01 -12.95 -9.82
N PHE A 142 0.21 -13.35 -8.56
CA PHE A 142 1.50 -13.65 -7.96
C PHE A 142 1.90 -15.12 -8.08
N ALA A 143 1.05 -15.98 -8.65
CA ALA A 143 1.37 -17.41 -8.80
C ALA A 143 2.68 -17.61 -9.57
N GLY A 144 3.55 -18.47 -9.02
CA GLY A 144 4.88 -18.74 -9.55
C GLY A 144 5.90 -17.61 -9.35
N ALA A 145 5.58 -16.52 -8.66
CA ALA A 145 6.57 -15.56 -8.20
C ALA A 145 7.31 -16.13 -6.97
N HIS A 146 8.64 -15.97 -6.94
CA HIS A 146 9.50 -16.48 -5.87
C HIS A 146 9.84 -15.41 -4.84
N ALA A 147 9.79 -14.14 -5.24
CA ALA A 147 9.94 -12.97 -4.39
C ALA A 147 9.24 -11.77 -4.99
N ALA A 148 8.87 -10.80 -4.15
CA ALA A 148 8.31 -9.53 -4.58
C ALA A 148 9.03 -8.35 -3.93
N MET A 149 9.10 -7.22 -4.64
CA MET A 149 9.65 -5.98 -4.10
C MET A 149 8.93 -4.76 -4.67
N MET A 150 8.98 -3.68 -3.92
CA MET A 150 8.65 -2.33 -4.37
C MET A 150 9.40 -1.32 -3.51
N VAL A 151 9.52 -0.08 -3.96
CA VAL A 151 10.10 1.02 -3.19
C VAL A 151 9.10 2.15 -3.16
N HIS A 152 8.85 2.67 -1.95
CA HIS A 152 7.82 3.68 -1.70
C HIS A 152 8.45 5.04 -1.34
N PRO A 153 8.05 6.17 -1.93
CA PRO A 153 8.54 7.48 -1.56
C PRO A 153 8.08 7.89 -0.16
N SER A 154 8.97 8.57 0.54
CA SER A 154 8.78 8.99 1.93
C SER A 154 9.57 10.27 2.18
N PRO A 155 9.35 10.98 3.29
CA PRO A 155 10.23 12.09 3.67
C PRO A 155 11.70 11.68 3.86
N THR A 156 11.95 10.44 4.32
CA THR A 156 13.29 9.92 4.64
C THR A 156 13.45 8.46 4.20
N ASP A 157 14.71 8.02 4.03
CA ASP A 157 15.01 6.63 3.68
C ASP A 157 14.78 5.69 4.87
N SER A 158 14.22 4.49 4.60
CA SER A 158 14.12 3.39 5.56
C SER A 158 14.11 2.05 4.83
N VAL A 159 14.94 1.10 5.27
CA VAL A 159 15.03 -0.21 4.62
C VAL A 159 13.87 -1.13 5.01
N THR A 160 13.51 -1.12 6.28
CA THR A 160 12.46 -1.98 6.86
C THR A 160 11.51 -1.16 7.71
N PRO A 161 10.71 -0.28 7.07
CA PRO A 161 9.74 0.53 7.80
C PRO A 161 8.71 -0.36 8.50
N LEU A 162 8.26 0.07 9.69
CA LEU A 162 7.15 -0.58 10.38
C LEU A 162 5.86 -0.33 9.59
N MET A 163 5.19 -1.40 9.16
CA MET A 163 3.87 -1.35 8.55
C MET A 163 2.91 -2.21 9.37
N LEU A 164 1.80 -1.59 9.79
CA LEU A 164 0.82 -2.20 10.68
C LEU A 164 -0.29 -2.90 9.87
N ALA A 165 -0.84 -3.96 10.46
CA ALA A 165 -2.11 -4.49 10.00
C ALA A 165 -3.24 -3.48 10.25
N ASN A 166 -4.22 -3.40 9.33
CA ASN A 166 -5.38 -2.55 9.52
C ASN A 166 -6.68 -3.17 8.97
N ALA A 167 -7.80 -2.74 9.53
CA ALA A 167 -9.13 -3.04 9.02
C ALA A 167 -9.96 -1.76 8.94
N HIS A 168 -10.61 -1.57 7.78
CA HIS A 168 -11.56 -0.49 7.52
C HIS A 168 -12.98 -1.03 7.64
N PHE A 169 -13.87 -0.33 8.29
CA PHE A 169 -15.28 -0.66 8.31
C PHE A 169 -16.18 0.55 8.55
N SER A 170 -17.41 0.42 8.11
CA SER A 170 -18.49 1.38 8.36
C SER A 170 -19.46 0.82 9.37
N VAL A 171 -19.97 1.70 10.22
CA VAL A 171 -20.99 1.39 11.21
C VAL A 171 -22.25 2.16 10.86
N ARG A 172 -23.40 1.50 10.96
CA ARG A 172 -24.71 2.13 10.84
C ARG A 172 -25.56 1.72 12.03
N TYR A 173 -26.15 2.71 12.69
CA TYR A 173 -27.27 2.45 13.59
C TYR A 173 -28.56 2.87 12.92
N THR A 174 -29.59 2.02 13.07
CA THR A 174 -30.95 2.27 12.62
C THR A 174 -31.86 2.25 13.85
N GLY A 175 -32.48 3.38 14.13
CA GLY A 175 -33.44 3.58 15.20
C GLY A 175 -34.83 3.89 14.65
N LYS A 176 -35.53 4.83 15.31
CA LYS A 176 -36.86 5.28 14.95
C LYS A 176 -36.97 6.77 15.21
N GLU A 177 -37.46 7.52 14.22
CA GLU A 177 -37.74 8.93 14.36
C GLU A 177 -38.95 9.20 15.26
N ALA A 178 -38.91 10.34 15.94
CA ALA A 178 -40.03 10.92 16.70
C ALA A 178 -39.82 12.44 16.82
N HIS A 179 -40.86 13.17 17.20
CA HIS A 179 -40.74 14.58 17.51
C HIS A 179 -39.94 14.76 18.81
N ALA A 180 -38.77 15.38 18.74
CA ALA A 180 -37.79 15.38 19.84
C ALA A 180 -38.31 16.05 21.15
N SER A 181 -39.27 16.99 21.07
CA SER A 181 -39.80 17.64 22.26
C SER A 181 -41.24 17.17 22.64
N ALA A 182 -42.01 16.67 21.67
CA ALA A 182 -43.42 16.33 21.93
C ALA A 182 -43.60 14.85 22.28
N TYR A 183 -42.85 13.96 21.65
CA TYR A 183 -43.00 12.50 21.77
C TYR A 183 -41.66 11.78 21.71
N PRO A 184 -40.62 12.22 22.46
CA PRO A 184 -39.29 11.60 22.38
C PRO A 184 -39.29 10.12 22.80
N GLU A 185 -40.22 9.72 23.71
CA GLU A 185 -40.38 8.35 24.21
C GLU A 185 -40.84 7.35 23.13
N LEU A 186 -41.35 7.83 22.00
CA LEU A 186 -41.74 6.99 20.87
C LEU A 186 -40.61 6.74 19.89
N GLY A 187 -39.48 7.42 20.06
CA GLY A 187 -38.27 7.31 19.21
C GLY A 187 -37.27 6.27 19.73
N ILE A 188 -36.37 5.89 18.87
CA ILE A 188 -35.13 5.16 19.19
C ILE A 188 -33.98 5.95 18.58
N ASN A 189 -33.15 6.57 19.43
CA ASN A 189 -32.13 7.50 18.98
C ASN A 189 -30.86 6.78 18.50
N ALA A 190 -30.64 6.76 17.20
CA ALA A 190 -29.44 6.17 16.60
C ALA A 190 -28.17 6.98 16.91
N ALA A 191 -28.27 8.28 17.21
CA ALA A 191 -27.10 9.10 17.58
C ALA A 191 -26.66 8.79 19.03
N ASP A 192 -27.57 8.48 19.93
CA ASP A 192 -27.19 8.04 21.27
C ASP A 192 -26.46 6.72 21.25
N ALA A 193 -26.88 5.78 20.39
CA ALA A 193 -26.17 4.51 20.21
C ALA A 193 -24.71 4.74 19.77
N LEU A 194 -24.47 5.63 18.80
CA LEU A 194 -23.12 5.97 18.35
C LEU A 194 -22.31 6.69 19.45
N THR A 195 -22.95 7.58 20.22
CA THR A 195 -22.31 8.29 21.34
C THR A 195 -21.84 7.31 22.40
N ILE A 196 -22.68 6.36 22.80
CA ILE A 196 -22.33 5.30 23.79
C ILE A 196 -21.14 4.49 23.27
N ALA A 197 -21.17 4.08 22.00
CA ALA A 197 -20.07 3.34 21.39
C ALA A 197 -18.74 4.15 21.40
N GLN A 198 -18.80 5.45 21.07
CA GLN A 198 -17.61 6.32 21.10
C GLN A 198 -17.05 6.50 22.50
N VAL A 199 -17.89 6.62 23.53
CA VAL A 199 -17.46 6.66 24.93
C VAL A 199 -16.82 5.33 25.33
N ALA A 200 -17.45 4.21 24.99
CA ALA A 200 -16.91 2.87 25.26
C ALA A 200 -15.55 2.66 24.59
N ILE A 201 -15.36 3.10 23.34
CA ILE A 201 -14.06 3.10 22.66
C ILE A 201 -13.05 4.00 23.40
N GLY A 202 -13.49 5.16 23.89
CA GLY A 202 -12.67 6.05 24.72
C GLY A 202 -12.10 5.35 25.96
N LEU A 203 -12.94 4.61 26.67
CA LEU A 203 -12.55 3.81 27.85
C LEU A 203 -11.66 2.61 27.45
N LEU A 204 -11.96 1.95 26.32
CA LEU A 204 -11.17 0.84 25.80
C LEU A 204 -9.71 1.22 25.55
N ARG A 205 -9.41 2.49 25.16
CA ARG A 205 -8.05 2.95 24.85
C ARG A 205 -7.04 2.74 25.98
N GLN A 206 -7.49 2.63 27.23
CA GLN A 206 -6.59 2.28 28.36
C GLN A 206 -6.11 0.82 28.30
N HIS A 207 -6.82 -0.04 27.57
CA HIS A 207 -6.66 -1.50 27.62
C HIS A 207 -6.19 -2.10 26.28
N ILE A 208 -5.64 -1.26 25.40
CA ILE A 208 -5.08 -1.67 24.09
C ILE A 208 -3.55 -1.55 24.10
N HIS A 209 -2.88 -2.26 23.18
CA HIS A 209 -1.42 -2.15 23.08
C HIS A 209 -0.97 -0.75 22.62
N PRO A 210 0.24 -0.31 22.99
CA PRO A 210 0.76 1.01 22.60
C PRO A 210 0.82 1.23 21.08
N THR A 211 0.91 0.17 20.30
CA THR A 211 0.90 0.19 18.82
C THR A 211 -0.48 0.23 18.21
N ASP A 212 -1.52 -0.15 18.98
CA ASP A 212 -2.88 -0.20 18.47
C ASP A 212 -3.47 1.20 18.28
N ARG A 213 -4.30 1.33 17.26
CA ARG A 213 -5.00 2.59 16.97
C ARG A 213 -6.45 2.29 16.61
N VAL A 214 -7.34 3.11 17.16
CA VAL A 214 -8.76 3.15 16.80
C VAL A 214 -9.12 4.59 16.50
N HIS A 215 -9.45 4.88 15.26
CA HIS A 215 -9.85 6.21 14.82
C HIS A 215 -11.00 6.13 13.81
N GLY A 216 -11.80 7.17 13.76
CA GLY A 216 -12.96 7.21 12.86
C GLY A 216 -13.62 8.57 12.82
N ILE A 217 -14.56 8.70 11.90
CA ILE A 217 -15.37 9.90 11.71
C ILE A 217 -16.86 9.53 11.68
N VAL A 218 -17.70 10.45 12.16
CA VAL A 218 -19.16 10.40 11.95
C VAL A 218 -19.44 10.95 10.56
N THR A 219 -20.11 10.17 9.71
CA THR A 219 -20.46 10.58 8.34
C THR A 219 -21.90 11.05 8.24
N LYS A 220 -22.78 10.63 9.18
CA LYS A 220 -24.15 11.10 9.33
C LYS A 220 -24.55 11.04 10.80
N GLY A 221 -24.99 12.17 11.38
CA GLY A 221 -25.38 12.28 12.78
C GLY A 221 -26.90 12.39 13.02
N GLY A 222 -27.70 12.52 11.99
CA GLY A 222 -29.15 12.76 12.02
C GLY A 222 -29.57 13.72 10.93
N GLU A 223 -30.87 14.13 10.94
CA GLU A 223 -31.45 15.01 9.90
C GLU A 223 -31.66 16.45 10.40
N ALA A 224 -32.32 16.61 11.56
CA ALA A 224 -32.61 17.92 12.13
C ALA A 224 -32.71 17.83 13.66
N PRO A 225 -32.44 18.92 14.41
CA PRO A 225 -32.41 18.90 15.87
C PRO A 225 -33.75 18.66 16.55
N ASN A 226 -34.84 18.85 15.86
CA ASN A 226 -36.22 18.62 16.36
C ASN A 226 -36.75 17.21 16.01
N ILE A 227 -35.94 16.36 15.41
CA ILE A 227 -36.28 14.97 15.06
C ILE A 227 -35.29 14.03 15.75
N ILE A 228 -35.79 13.03 16.49
CA ILE A 228 -34.94 11.95 17.02
C ILE A 228 -34.26 11.24 15.84
N PRO A 229 -32.93 11.18 15.79
CA PRO A 229 -32.20 10.58 14.68
C PRO A 229 -32.56 9.09 14.49
N ALA A 230 -33.18 8.77 13.35
CA ALA A 230 -33.47 7.38 12.99
C ALA A 230 -32.29 6.65 12.38
N GLN A 231 -31.28 7.39 11.88
CA GLN A 231 -30.10 6.79 11.28
C GLN A 231 -28.84 7.60 11.57
N THR A 232 -27.79 6.90 12.00
CA THR A 232 -26.44 7.44 12.08
C THR A 232 -25.44 6.51 11.37
N THR A 233 -24.39 7.09 10.78
CA THR A 233 -23.31 6.34 10.15
C THR A 233 -21.96 6.90 10.55
N ALA A 234 -20.98 6.00 10.66
CA ALA A 234 -19.59 6.34 10.94
C ALA A 234 -18.65 5.42 10.17
N ARG A 235 -17.43 5.90 9.90
CA ARG A 235 -16.33 5.09 9.33
C ARG A 235 -15.22 4.99 10.35
N TYR A 236 -14.65 3.78 10.48
CA TYR A 236 -13.58 3.49 11.43
C TYR A 236 -12.43 2.73 10.75
N ILE A 237 -11.23 2.98 11.27
CA ILE A 237 -10.05 2.19 10.99
C ILE A 237 -9.50 1.72 12.32
N VAL A 238 -9.20 0.43 12.40
CA VAL A 238 -8.47 -0.19 13.51
C VAL A 238 -7.12 -0.65 12.97
N ARG A 239 -6.04 -0.37 13.73
CA ARG A 239 -4.68 -0.77 13.38
C ARG A 239 -4.05 -1.51 14.54
N ALA A 240 -3.25 -2.54 14.23
CA ALA A 240 -2.46 -3.31 15.18
C ALA A 240 -1.16 -3.79 14.56
N LYS A 241 -0.25 -4.33 15.39
CA LYS A 241 1.08 -4.75 14.92
C LYS A 241 1.02 -5.92 13.93
N THR A 242 0.10 -6.87 14.16
CA THR A 242 -0.09 -8.07 13.34
C THR A 242 -1.57 -8.29 13.03
N LEU A 243 -1.89 -9.22 12.13
CA LEU A 243 -3.28 -9.64 11.88
C LEU A 243 -3.93 -10.25 13.13
N ASP A 244 -3.19 -11.02 13.92
CA ASP A 244 -3.71 -11.63 15.16
C ASP A 244 -4.06 -10.55 16.20
N ASP A 245 -3.17 -9.59 16.42
CA ASP A 245 -3.42 -8.44 17.28
C ASP A 245 -4.61 -7.59 16.76
N LEU A 246 -4.72 -7.47 15.42
CA LEU A 246 -5.82 -6.75 14.77
C LEU A 246 -7.17 -7.40 15.03
N ASP A 247 -7.26 -8.72 14.95
CA ASP A 247 -8.50 -9.46 15.22
C ASP A 247 -8.92 -9.30 16.69
N GLU A 248 -7.95 -9.34 17.62
CA GLU A 248 -8.21 -9.09 19.04
C GLU A 248 -8.77 -7.70 19.30
N ILE A 249 -8.10 -6.64 18.82
CA ILE A 249 -8.56 -5.25 19.06
C ILE A 249 -9.87 -4.97 18.31
N ARG A 250 -10.03 -5.48 17.08
CA ARG A 250 -11.26 -5.35 16.31
C ARG A 250 -12.44 -5.94 17.06
N THR A 251 -12.29 -7.12 17.65
CA THR A 251 -13.32 -7.76 18.47
C THR A 251 -13.72 -6.88 19.66
N LYS A 252 -12.75 -6.29 20.37
CA LYS A 252 -13.03 -5.37 21.49
C LYS A 252 -13.79 -4.11 21.01
N VAL A 253 -13.42 -3.56 19.87
CA VAL A 253 -14.06 -2.37 19.28
C VAL A 253 -15.48 -2.68 18.84
N LEU A 254 -15.72 -3.85 18.23
CA LEU A 254 -17.08 -4.26 17.83
C LEU A 254 -18.03 -4.38 19.02
N ARG A 255 -17.55 -4.90 20.15
CA ARG A 255 -18.34 -4.93 21.41
C ARG A 255 -18.74 -3.53 21.89
N CYS A 256 -17.94 -2.49 21.66
CA CYS A 256 -18.31 -1.12 21.97
C CYS A 256 -19.50 -0.66 21.12
N PHE A 257 -19.56 -1.04 19.85
CA PHE A 257 -20.73 -0.75 19.00
C PHE A 257 -21.95 -1.57 19.40
N GLU A 258 -21.78 -2.84 19.75
CA GLU A 258 -22.86 -3.69 20.28
C GLU A 258 -23.47 -3.11 21.56
N ALA A 259 -22.63 -2.57 22.46
CA ALA A 259 -23.11 -1.91 23.68
C ALA A 259 -24.00 -0.70 23.39
N GLY A 260 -23.68 0.12 22.38
CA GLY A 260 -24.53 1.23 21.95
C GLY A 260 -25.90 0.75 21.44
N ALA A 261 -25.92 -0.30 20.63
CA ALA A 261 -27.15 -0.91 20.15
C ALA A 261 -28.01 -1.47 21.29
N LEU A 262 -27.38 -2.22 22.21
CA LEU A 262 -28.03 -2.84 23.35
C LEU A 262 -28.69 -1.79 24.28
N ALA A 263 -27.97 -0.70 24.56
CA ALA A 263 -28.42 0.33 25.48
C ALA A 263 -29.62 1.16 24.94
N THR A 264 -29.70 1.34 23.62
CA THR A 264 -30.69 2.22 22.99
C THR A 264 -31.81 1.46 22.29
N GLY A 265 -31.65 0.17 22.02
CA GLY A 265 -32.55 -0.61 21.20
C GLY A 265 -32.38 -0.36 19.67
N ALA A 266 -31.42 0.43 19.26
CA ALA A 266 -31.13 0.64 17.84
C ALA A 266 -30.48 -0.63 17.20
N GLN A 267 -30.79 -0.85 15.92
CA GLN A 267 -30.18 -1.94 15.16
C GLN A 267 -28.78 -1.54 14.68
N LEU A 268 -27.79 -2.41 14.91
CA LEU A 268 -26.43 -2.23 14.46
C LEU A 268 -26.19 -2.95 13.14
N GLY A 269 -25.62 -2.26 12.16
CA GLY A 269 -25.05 -2.81 10.93
C GLY A 269 -23.56 -2.50 10.83
N ILE A 270 -22.74 -3.51 10.56
CA ILE A 270 -21.30 -3.37 10.30
C ILE A 270 -21.04 -3.76 8.85
N PHE A 271 -20.36 -2.88 8.11
CA PHE A 271 -20.02 -3.07 6.71
C PHE A 271 -18.51 -2.85 6.56
N GLY A 272 -17.76 -3.85 6.14
CA GLY A 272 -16.30 -3.78 6.08
C GLY A 272 -15.71 -3.78 4.69
N SER A 273 -14.43 -3.44 4.59
CA SER A 273 -13.60 -3.82 3.46
C SER A 273 -13.50 -5.34 3.37
N ARG A 274 -13.18 -5.86 2.17
CA ARG A 274 -13.12 -7.30 1.91
C ARG A 274 -12.18 -8.03 2.86
N SER A 275 -10.91 -7.62 2.86
CA SER A 275 -9.86 -8.24 3.68
C SER A 275 -9.03 -7.16 4.37
N PRO A 276 -8.56 -7.40 5.59
CA PRO A 276 -7.65 -6.49 6.26
C PRO A 276 -6.30 -6.44 5.53
N TYR A 277 -5.63 -5.28 5.59
CA TYR A 277 -4.22 -5.20 5.22
C TYR A 277 -3.40 -5.87 6.31
N ALA A 278 -2.45 -6.71 5.90
CA ALA A 278 -1.53 -7.35 6.81
C ALA A 278 -0.34 -6.44 7.15
N GLN A 279 0.35 -6.73 8.22
CA GLN A 279 1.67 -6.17 8.48
C GLN A 279 2.66 -6.58 7.40
N VAL A 280 3.63 -5.72 7.07
CA VAL A 280 4.72 -6.11 6.17
C VAL A 280 5.75 -6.94 6.92
N ARG A 281 6.09 -8.09 6.36
CA ARG A 281 7.16 -8.97 6.80
C ARG A 281 8.30 -8.91 5.79
N HIS A 282 9.28 -8.06 6.08
CA HIS A 282 10.46 -7.92 5.22
C HIS A 282 11.32 -9.17 5.25
N ASP A 283 11.75 -9.66 4.06
CA ASP A 283 12.80 -10.69 3.98
C ASP A 283 14.16 -10.08 4.34
N PRO A 284 14.83 -10.58 5.41
CA PRO A 284 16.05 -9.93 5.90
C PRO A 284 17.22 -9.97 4.91
N ALA A 285 17.34 -11.04 4.10
CA ALA A 285 18.43 -11.16 3.13
C ALA A 285 18.22 -10.19 1.96
N MET A 286 17.00 -10.11 1.43
CA MET A 286 16.65 -9.14 0.39
C MET A 286 16.81 -7.70 0.88
N ALA A 287 16.38 -7.42 2.11
CA ALA A 287 16.51 -6.09 2.72
C ALA A 287 17.99 -5.66 2.87
N ALA A 288 18.88 -6.58 3.27
CA ALA A 288 20.31 -6.32 3.36
C ALA A 288 20.94 -6.05 1.98
N LEU A 289 20.51 -6.78 0.93
CA LEU A 289 20.94 -6.53 -0.43
C LEU A 289 20.50 -5.16 -0.93
N TYR A 290 19.22 -4.84 -0.74
CA TYR A 290 18.69 -3.52 -1.11
C TYR A 290 19.43 -2.38 -0.41
N ARG A 291 19.67 -2.50 0.91
CA ARG A 291 20.42 -1.51 1.67
C ARG A 291 21.79 -1.23 1.05
N ARG A 292 22.59 -2.28 0.80
CA ARG A 292 23.93 -2.14 0.20
C ARG A 292 23.88 -1.45 -1.17
N ASN A 293 22.90 -1.81 -1.99
CA ASN A 293 22.71 -1.24 -3.32
C ASN A 293 22.29 0.23 -3.27
N ALA A 294 21.38 0.59 -2.38
CA ALA A 294 20.96 1.96 -2.19
C ALA A 294 22.09 2.84 -1.59
N GLU A 295 22.86 2.31 -0.61
CA GLU A 295 24.04 2.99 -0.07
C GLU A 295 25.12 3.21 -1.14
N ALA A 296 25.32 2.27 -2.06
CA ALA A 296 26.23 2.44 -3.20
C ALA A 296 25.77 3.50 -4.22
N LEU A 297 24.49 3.88 -4.19
CA LEU A 297 23.93 5.00 -4.95
C LEU A 297 23.94 6.32 -4.17
N GLY A 298 24.45 6.33 -2.93
CA GLY A 298 24.58 7.51 -2.08
C GLY A 298 23.42 7.72 -1.12
N ARG A 299 22.50 6.76 -0.98
CA ARG A 299 21.41 6.84 0.01
C ARG A 299 21.94 6.63 1.43
N VAL A 300 21.31 7.29 2.37
CA VAL A 300 21.67 7.22 3.79
C VAL A 300 20.44 6.85 4.59
N PHE A 301 20.53 5.76 5.35
CA PHE A 301 19.44 5.27 6.19
C PHE A 301 19.66 5.74 7.63
N PRO A 302 18.95 6.81 8.08
CA PRO A 302 19.11 7.32 9.43
C PRO A 302 18.59 6.30 10.45
N ASP A 303 19.28 6.21 11.58
CA ASP A 303 18.74 5.52 12.75
C ASP A 303 17.76 6.46 13.46
N LEU A 304 16.47 6.20 13.28
CA LEU A 304 15.39 6.99 13.90
C LEU A 304 15.00 6.47 15.30
N GLY A 305 15.69 5.45 15.80
CA GLY A 305 15.48 4.88 17.14
C GLY A 305 14.00 4.50 17.38
N GLU A 306 13.48 4.89 18.56
CA GLU A 306 12.07 4.62 18.92
C GLU A 306 11.04 5.31 18.02
N ALA A 307 11.39 6.41 17.35
CA ALA A 307 10.47 7.10 16.46
C ALA A 307 10.04 6.21 15.28
N GLN A 308 10.96 5.40 14.78
CA GLN A 308 10.66 4.41 13.71
C GLN A 308 9.66 3.34 14.16
N GLN A 309 9.64 2.99 15.44
CA GLN A 309 8.73 1.99 16.01
C GLN A 309 7.33 2.55 16.30
N ARG A 310 7.18 3.88 16.31
CA ARG A 310 5.91 4.57 16.63
C ARG A 310 5.15 5.04 15.40
N SER A 311 5.80 5.16 14.26
CA SER A 311 5.23 5.64 13.01
C SER A 311 5.09 4.46 12.04
N GLY A 312 3.92 3.85 12.04
CA GLY A 312 3.60 2.76 11.10
C GLY A 312 2.46 3.16 10.17
N GLY A 313 2.71 3.14 8.85
CA GLY A 313 1.67 3.11 7.82
C GLY A 313 1.00 1.74 7.75
N SER A 314 0.22 1.54 6.73
CA SER A 314 -0.31 0.21 6.34
C SER A 314 -0.39 0.18 4.83
N THR A 315 -0.16 -0.98 4.24
CA THR A 315 -0.21 -1.22 2.80
C THR A 315 -0.66 -2.64 2.52
N ASP A 316 -1.36 -2.87 1.41
CA ASP A 316 -1.73 -4.21 0.96
C ASP A 316 -0.52 -5.02 0.46
N MET A 317 0.67 -4.41 0.32
CA MET A 317 1.94 -5.12 0.16
C MET A 317 2.25 -6.03 1.38
N GLY A 318 1.66 -5.72 2.54
CA GLY A 318 1.71 -6.61 3.71
C GLY A 318 1.19 -8.01 3.39
N ASN A 319 0.05 -8.12 2.71
CA ASN A 319 -0.55 -9.39 2.32
C ASN A 319 0.35 -10.16 1.35
N VAL A 320 0.98 -9.49 0.39
CA VAL A 320 1.98 -10.09 -0.50
C VAL A 320 3.16 -10.62 0.32
N SER A 321 3.65 -9.84 1.29
CA SER A 321 4.82 -10.21 2.11
C SER A 321 4.58 -11.39 3.06
N LEU A 322 3.33 -11.70 3.38
CA LEU A 322 2.98 -12.92 4.11
C LEU A 322 2.93 -14.15 3.21
N ALA A 323 2.62 -13.95 1.92
CA ALA A 323 2.52 -15.05 0.95
C ALA A 323 3.87 -15.45 0.33
N LEU A 324 4.76 -14.49 0.10
CA LEU A 324 6.08 -14.74 -0.49
C LEU A 324 7.16 -13.79 0.07
N PRO A 325 8.46 -14.19 0.04
CA PRO A 325 9.56 -13.33 0.47
C PRO A 325 9.51 -11.98 -0.21
N SER A 326 9.46 -10.89 0.59
CA SER A 326 9.22 -9.54 0.03
C SER A 326 9.98 -8.45 0.78
N ILE A 327 10.20 -7.31 0.10
CA ILE A 327 10.67 -6.06 0.71
C ILE A 327 9.84 -4.88 0.24
N HIS A 328 9.69 -3.89 1.11
CA HIS A 328 8.99 -2.62 0.87
C HIS A 328 9.75 -1.47 1.52
N PRO A 329 10.97 -1.13 1.03
CA PRO A 329 11.72 -0.01 1.56
C PRO A 329 11.08 1.34 1.25
N MET A 330 11.39 2.35 2.09
CA MET A 330 11.06 3.75 1.84
C MET A 330 12.26 4.48 1.26
N ILE A 331 12.01 5.37 0.28
CA ILE A 331 13.02 6.23 -0.33
C ILE A 331 12.69 7.70 -0.10
N GLY A 332 13.64 8.44 0.46
CA GLY A 332 13.50 9.85 0.79
C GLY A 332 13.43 10.74 -0.45
N ILE A 333 12.45 11.66 -0.48
CA ILE A 333 12.32 12.70 -1.52
C ILE A 333 12.59 14.11 -0.99
N ASN A 334 13.20 14.23 0.21
CA ASN A 334 13.50 15.50 0.85
C ASN A 334 12.28 16.42 1.03
N SER A 335 11.15 15.84 1.41
CA SER A 335 9.89 16.60 1.52
C SER A 335 9.67 17.27 2.87
N LEU A 336 10.46 16.95 3.93
CA LEU A 336 10.21 17.55 5.24
C LEU A 336 10.16 19.07 5.20
N PRO A 337 9.21 19.72 5.90
CA PRO A 337 8.30 19.14 6.91
C PRO A 337 7.05 18.45 6.33
N ALA A 338 6.85 18.46 5.01
CA ALA A 338 5.72 17.78 4.38
C ALA A 338 5.87 16.25 4.47
N VAL A 339 4.78 15.57 4.81
CA VAL A 339 4.70 14.11 4.93
C VAL A 339 3.61 13.54 4.03
N ASN A 340 3.66 12.23 3.76
CA ASN A 340 2.65 11.55 2.96
C ASN A 340 1.23 11.91 3.41
N HIS A 341 0.29 11.97 2.47
CA HIS A 341 -1.13 12.35 2.64
C HIS A 341 -1.36 13.83 2.96
N GLN A 342 -0.37 14.70 2.71
CA GLN A 342 -0.53 16.15 2.74
C GLN A 342 -0.47 16.73 1.33
N PRO A 343 -1.25 17.76 1.01
CA PRO A 343 -1.18 18.44 -0.30
C PRO A 343 0.23 18.93 -0.67
N GLU A 344 0.99 19.38 0.33
CA GLU A 344 2.36 19.82 0.16
C GLU A 344 3.28 18.68 -0.29
N PHE A 345 3.04 17.44 0.17
CA PHE A 345 3.81 16.27 -0.27
C PHE A 345 3.61 15.99 -1.77
N THR A 346 2.41 16.21 -2.30
CA THR A 346 2.11 16.10 -3.75
C THR A 346 3.07 16.96 -4.56
N ALA A 347 3.30 18.20 -4.16
CA ALA A 347 4.22 19.10 -4.86
C ALA A 347 5.67 18.61 -4.81
N HIS A 348 6.06 17.86 -3.76
CA HIS A 348 7.40 17.26 -3.68
C HIS A 348 7.59 16.07 -4.63
N CYS A 349 6.53 15.41 -5.08
CA CYS A 349 6.59 14.22 -5.94
C CYS A 349 7.02 14.48 -7.40
N ILE A 350 7.31 15.75 -7.78
CA ILE A 350 7.81 16.14 -9.10
C ILE A 350 9.05 17.05 -9.01
N THR A 351 9.72 17.08 -7.86
CA THR A 351 10.96 17.85 -7.68
C THR A 351 12.17 17.09 -8.19
N ALA A 352 13.29 17.80 -8.36
CA ALA A 352 14.56 17.16 -8.70
C ALA A 352 14.99 16.08 -7.69
N ALA A 353 14.62 16.22 -6.41
CA ALA A 353 14.86 15.19 -5.38
C ALA A 353 14.00 13.94 -5.62
N ALA A 354 12.75 14.11 -6.05
CA ALA A 354 11.87 13.02 -6.45
C ALA A 354 12.39 12.32 -7.73
N ASP A 355 12.83 13.10 -8.72
CA ASP A 355 13.45 12.55 -9.95
C ASP A 355 14.70 11.72 -9.62
N GLN A 356 15.54 12.20 -8.69
CA GLN A 356 16.70 11.43 -8.23
C GLN A 356 16.28 10.17 -7.46
N ALA A 357 15.20 10.24 -6.67
CA ALA A 357 14.67 9.07 -5.98
C ALA A 357 14.15 7.99 -6.97
N ILE A 358 13.56 8.40 -8.11
CA ILE A 358 13.21 7.45 -9.18
C ILE A 358 14.45 6.72 -9.70
N VAL A 359 15.53 7.44 -9.96
CA VAL A 359 16.79 6.85 -10.44
C VAL A 359 17.35 5.86 -9.43
N ASP A 360 17.49 6.29 -8.18
CA ASP A 360 18.11 5.48 -7.13
C ASP A 360 17.24 4.28 -6.76
N GLY A 361 15.92 4.45 -6.64
CA GLY A 361 14.98 3.37 -6.33
C GLY A 361 14.93 2.32 -7.44
N ALA A 362 14.87 2.75 -8.70
CA ALA A 362 14.88 1.83 -9.85
C ALA A 362 16.19 1.03 -9.90
N LEU A 363 17.34 1.69 -9.78
CA LEU A 363 18.65 1.02 -9.82
C LEU A 363 18.87 0.14 -8.58
N ALA A 364 18.46 0.57 -7.39
CA ALA A 364 18.58 -0.25 -6.18
C ALA A 364 17.76 -1.54 -6.30
N MET A 365 16.53 -1.50 -6.83
CA MET A 365 15.72 -2.69 -7.10
C MET A 365 16.37 -3.58 -8.18
N ALA A 366 16.81 -3.00 -9.29
CA ALA A 366 17.47 -3.76 -10.37
C ALA A 366 18.74 -4.48 -9.87
N TRP A 367 19.59 -3.78 -9.12
CA TRP A 367 20.81 -4.38 -8.54
C TRP A 367 20.48 -5.42 -7.46
N THR A 368 19.38 -5.23 -6.72
CA THR A 368 18.90 -6.22 -5.75
C THR A 368 18.44 -7.49 -6.48
N ALA A 369 17.74 -7.38 -7.60
CA ALA A 369 17.36 -8.52 -8.42
C ALA A 369 18.60 -9.27 -8.96
N ILE A 370 19.61 -8.55 -9.40
CA ILE A 370 20.91 -9.12 -9.84
C ILE A 370 21.58 -9.86 -8.67
N ASP A 371 21.69 -9.24 -7.50
CA ASP A 371 22.31 -9.84 -6.32
C ASP A 371 21.55 -11.08 -5.84
N ILE A 372 20.21 -11.08 -5.86
CA ILE A 372 19.38 -12.25 -5.54
C ILE A 372 19.69 -13.41 -6.49
N ALA A 373 19.81 -13.12 -7.78
CA ALA A 373 20.07 -14.16 -8.79
C ALA A 373 21.49 -14.73 -8.69
N THR A 374 22.48 -13.92 -8.30
CA THR A 374 23.89 -14.32 -8.21
C THR A 374 24.30 -14.88 -6.85
N ASP A 375 23.55 -14.60 -5.77
CA ASP A 375 23.75 -15.26 -4.47
C ASP A 375 23.17 -16.67 -4.50
N THR A 376 24.03 -17.66 -4.66
CA THR A 376 23.64 -19.08 -4.82
C THR A 376 22.72 -19.57 -3.68
N LYS A 377 22.96 -19.15 -2.44
CA LYS A 377 22.17 -19.61 -1.28
C LYS A 377 20.77 -18.98 -1.29
N LEU A 378 20.71 -17.69 -1.54
CA LEU A 378 19.43 -16.96 -1.61
C LEU A 378 18.61 -17.43 -2.82
N HIS A 379 19.23 -17.57 -3.98
CA HIS A 379 18.61 -18.08 -5.19
C HIS A 379 17.95 -19.45 -4.95
N GLN A 380 18.71 -20.42 -4.41
CA GLN A 380 18.19 -21.75 -4.11
C GLN A 380 17.07 -21.73 -3.05
N ARG A 381 17.20 -20.90 -2.01
CA ARG A 381 16.14 -20.73 -0.99
C ARG A 381 14.85 -20.25 -1.61
N LEU A 382 14.92 -19.22 -2.50
CA LEU A 382 13.73 -18.67 -3.14
C LEU A 382 13.08 -19.68 -4.10
N LEU A 383 13.85 -20.39 -4.91
CA LEU A 383 13.32 -21.42 -5.79
C LEU A 383 12.62 -22.54 -5.02
N SER A 384 13.13 -22.93 -3.86
CA SER A 384 12.53 -24.02 -3.04
C SER A 384 11.27 -23.58 -2.29
N ALA A 385 11.15 -22.30 -1.95
CA ALA A 385 10.00 -21.78 -1.20
C ALA A 385 8.69 -21.71 -2.03
N ALA A 386 8.76 -21.73 -3.36
CA ALA A 386 7.59 -21.66 -4.23
C ALA A 386 6.82 -22.99 -4.38
N HIS A 387 7.26 -24.06 -3.74
CA HIS A 387 6.65 -25.40 -3.81
C HIS A 387 5.92 -25.82 -2.51
N GLY A 388 5.73 -24.93 -1.59
CA GLY A 388 4.96 -25.06 -0.36
C GLY A 388 3.81 -24.07 -0.37
#